data_5177b4daad6d45fb8da98998cc57cfa3
#
_entry.id   5177b4daad6d45fb8da98998cc57cfa3
#
_cell.length_a   1.000
_cell.length_b   1.000
_cell.length_c   1.000
_cell.angle_alpha   90.00
_cell.angle_beta   90.00
_cell.angle_gamma   90.00
#
_symmetry.space_group_name_H-M   'P 1'
#
loop_
_entity.id
_entity.type
_entity.pdbx_description
1 polymer ?
#
loop_
_entity_poly.entity_id
_entity_poly.type
_entity_poly.pdbx_seq_one_letter_code
_entity_poly.pdbx_strand_id
1 'polypeptide(L)'
;VKEIVSEEKETHPPARYNQASLIKELEKRELGTKATRADIIDKLYDRKDITGNKIEVNQLGENIIDTLSEYCSNLTSEELTRDFENKLEGIDNDKATRESVVAEGEKEVKVILGDIDKNKVKIGSQIYDAYQESNIVGKCKCGGNLVKKYSPKNKSTFVGCSNYPDCKATYSVLKGANFLKKTCKTCGLPIISFGKPRQ
;
A
#
# COMPACT_ATOMS: atom_id res chain seq x y z
N VAL A 1 -56.07 -0.83 -12.62
CA VAL A 1 -54.74 -1.49 -12.43
C VAL A 1 -54.82 -2.75 -13.25
N LYS A 2 -54.01 -2.81 -14.33
CA LYS A 2 -54.05 -3.96 -15.25
C LYS A 2 -53.13 -5.11 -14.80
N GLU A 3 -52.04 -4.81 -14.11
CA GLU A 3 -51.09 -5.79 -13.59
C GLU A 3 -50.19 -5.16 -12.57
N ILE A 4 -49.86 -5.85 -11.48
CA ILE A 4 -48.87 -5.44 -10.50
C ILE A 4 -47.69 -6.40 -10.64
N VAL A 5 -46.57 -5.91 -11.14
CA VAL A 5 -45.32 -6.68 -11.22
C VAL A 5 -44.42 -6.31 -10.02
N SER A 6 -44.06 -7.32 -9.24
CA SER A 6 -43.09 -7.17 -8.16
C SER A 6 -41.74 -7.68 -8.66
N GLU A 7 -40.74 -6.81 -8.65
CA GLU A 7 -39.34 -7.17 -8.92
C GLU A 7 -38.54 -7.14 -7.62
N GLU A 8 -37.90 -8.26 -7.31
CA GLU A 8 -36.89 -8.32 -6.26
C GLU A 8 -35.59 -7.76 -6.80
N LYS A 9 -35.02 -6.73 -6.13
CA LYS A 9 -33.72 -6.13 -6.51
C LYS A 9 -32.80 -6.15 -5.30
N GLU A 10 -31.59 -6.67 -5.52
CA GLU A 10 -30.52 -6.61 -4.53
C GLU A 10 -29.61 -5.42 -4.80
N THR A 11 -29.20 -4.73 -3.73
CA THR A 11 -28.15 -3.71 -3.82
C THR A 11 -26.78 -4.39 -3.75
N HIS A 12 -25.92 -4.04 -4.66
CA HIS A 12 -24.53 -4.52 -4.67
C HIS A 12 -23.59 -3.40 -4.19
N PRO A 13 -22.50 -3.74 -3.46
CA PRO A 13 -21.49 -2.75 -3.11
C PRO A 13 -20.84 -2.17 -4.38
N PRO A 14 -20.31 -0.93 -4.32
CA PRO A 14 -19.60 -0.35 -5.45
C PRO A 14 -18.48 -1.26 -5.96
N ALA A 15 -18.30 -1.28 -7.27
CA ALA A 15 -17.21 -2.07 -7.86
C ALA A 15 -15.85 -1.53 -7.40
N ARG A 16 -14.89 -2.44 -7.15
CA ARG A 16 -13.50 -2.04 -6.85
C ARG A 16 -12.92 -1.24 -8.01
N TYR A 17 -12.04 -0.30 -7.69
CA TYR A 17 -11.30 0.44 -8.70
C TYR A 17 -10.44 -0.49 -9.57
N ASN A 18 -10.29 -0.11 -10.82
CA ASN A 18 -9.20 -0.53 -11.69
C ASN A 18 -8.33 0.69 -12.02
N GLN A 19 -7.20 0.52 -12.71
CA GLN A 19 -6.30 1.63 -13.04
C GLN A 19 -7.03 2.81 -13.68
N ALA A 20 -7.87 2.54 -14.68
CA ALA A 20 -8.59 3.60 -15.40
C ALA A 20 -9.62 4.33 -14.51
N SER A 21 -10.36 3.61 -13.68
CA SER A 21 -11.31 4.23 -12.75
C SER A 21 -10.62 4.96 -11.60
N LEU A 22 -9.44 4.50 -11.17
CA LEU A 22 -8.63 5.20 -10.17
C LEU A 22 -8.05 6.51 -10.72
N ILE A 23 -7.58 6.53 -11.99
CA ILE A 23 -7.17 7.77 -12.65
C ILE A 23 -8.31 8.79 -12.67
N LYS A 24 -9.53 8.36 -13.02
CA LYS A 24 -10.72 9.24 -13.01
C LYS A 24 -11.05 9.76 -11.60
N GLU A 25 -10.87 8.93 -10.57
CA GLU A 25 -11.11 9.36 -9.20
C GLU A 25 -10.06 10.37 -8.73
N LEU A 26 -8.78 10.17 -9.08
CA LEU A 26 -7.72 11.16 -8.83
C LEU A 26 -8.02 12.49 -9.55
N GLU A 27 -8.50 12.41 -10.80
CA GLU A 27 -8.91 13.59 -11.55
C GLU A 27 -10.09 14.35 -10.90
N LYS A 28 -11.11 13.61 -10.49
CA LYS A 28 -12.28 14.17 -9.80
C LYS A 28 -11.92 14.86 -8.49
N ARG A 29 -10.88 14.34 -7.79
CA ARG A 29 -10.38 14.92 -6.53
C ARG A 29 -9.31 15.97 -6.73
N GLU A 30 -8.94 16.27 -7.97
CA GLU A 30 -7.87 17.23 -8.32
C GLU A 30 -6.51 16.83 -7.70
N LEU A 31 -6.21 15.53 -7.69
CA LEU A 31 -4.96 14.98 -7.18
C LEU A 31 -4.04 14.62 -8.35
N GLY A 32 -2.85 15.19 -8.36
CA GLY A 32 -1.87 15.05 -9.42
C GLY A 32 -2.32 15.66 -10.76
N THR A 33 -1.39 15.78 -11.68
CA THR A 33 -1.64 16.29 -13.02
C THR A 33 -2.02 15.18 -13.99
N LYS A 34 -2.53 15.52 -15.17
CA LYS A 34 -2.81 14.55 -16.25
C LYS A 34 -1.59 13.70 -16.60
N ALA A 35 -0.39 14.29 -16.54
CA ALA A 35 0.87 13.61 -16.85
C ALA A 35 1.34 12.68 -15.73
N THR A 36 1.05 12.98 -14.46
CA THR A 36 1.63 12.27 -13.31
C THR A 36 0.73 11.18 -12.73
N ARG A 37 -0.59 11.20 -12.98
CA ARG A 37 -1.53 10.24 -12.37
C ARG A 37 -1.22 8.77 -12.69
N ALA A 38 -0.84 8.49 -13.93
CA ALA A 38 -0.47 7.12 -14.33
C ALA A 38 0.79 6.65 -13.57
N ASP A 39 1.83 7.49 -13.53
CA ASP A 39 3.09 7.19 -12.84
C ASP A 39 2.89 7.00 -11.32
N ILE A 40 1.97 7.74 -10.70
CA ILE A 40 1.61 7.58 -9.29
C ILE A 40 1.05 6.17 -9.06
N ILE A 41 0.11 5.73 -9.90
CA ILE A 41 -0.48 4.39 -9.77
C ILE A 41 0.56 3.30 -10.01
N ASP A 42 1.42 3.44 -11.03
CA ASP A 42 2.48 2.48 -11.30
C ASP A 42 3.45 2.36 -10.11
N LYS A 43 3.80 3.47 -9.45
CA LYS A 43 4.62 3.46 -8.22
C LYS A 43 3.94 2.70 -7.07
N LEU A 44 2.62 2.80 -6.92
CA LEU A 44 1.87 2.03 -5.91
C LEU A 44 1.94 0.52 -6.20
N TYR A 45 1.86 0.11 -7.47
CA TYR A 45 2.04 -1.28 -7.87
C TYR A 45 3.48 -1.77 -7.64
N ASP A 46 4.48 -0.96 -8.01
CA ASP A 46 5.90 -1.30 -7.84
C ASP A 46 6.28 -1.48 -6.37
N ARG A 47 5.74 -0.63 -5.50
CA ARG A 47 5.90 -0.74 -4.04
C ARG A 47 5.09 -1.88 -3.44
N LYS A 48 4.16 -2.45 -4.21
CA LYS A 48 3.20 -3.47 -3.76
C LYS A 48 2.23 -2.96 -2.71
N ASP A 49 1.96 -1.66 -2.68
CA ASP A 49 0.93 -1.08 -1.82
C ASP A 49 -0.46 -1.49 -2.29
N ILE A 50 -0.61 -1.67 -3.61
CA ILE A 50 -1.81 -2.17 -4.27
C ILE A 50 -1.50 -3.35 -5.18
N THR A 51 -2.51 -4.20 -5.42
CA THR A 51 -2.38 -5.42 -6.25
C THR A 51 -3.65 -5.68 -7.05
N GLY A 52 -3.53 -6.48 -8.14
CA GLY A 52 -4.65 -6.97 -8.94
C GLY A 52 -5.22 -5.97 -9.94
N ASN A 53 -5.95 -6.48 -10.94
CA ASN A 53 -6.67 -5.63 -11.92
C ASN A 53 -7.89 -4.95 -11.27
N LYS A 54 -8.56 -5.64 -10.36
CA LYS A 54 -9.45 -5.04 -9.37
C LYS A 54 -8.56 -4.68 -8.20
N ILE A 55 -8.32 -3.40 -8.02
CA ILE A 55 -7.34 -2.89 -7.07
C ILE A 55 -7.70 -3.30 -5.63
N GLU A 56 -6.77 -3.96 -5.00
CA GLU A 56 -6.80 -4.27 -3.57
C GLU A 56 -5.59 -3.64 -2.91
N VAL A 57 -5.84 -2.88 -1.86
CA VAL A 57 -4.77 -2.36 -0.99
C VAL A 57 -4.26 -3.51 -0.13
N ASN A 58 -2.96 -3.61 0.06
CA ASN A 58 -2.42 -4.62 0.97
C ASN A 58 -2.38 -4.09 2.41
N GLN A 59 -2.32 -5.01 3.38
CA GLN A 59 -2.36 -4.66 4.80
C GLN A 59 -1.23 -3.71 5.21
N LEU A 60 -0.05 -3.84 4.61
CA LEU A 60 1.07 -2.94 4.89
C LEU A 60 0.76 -1.51 4.44
N GLY A 61 0.17 -1.35 3.24
CA GLY A 61 -0.24 -0.04 2.73
C GLY A 61 -1.30 0.61 3.62
N GLU A 62 -2.31 -0.15 4.04
CA GLU A 62 -3.33 0.34 4.99
C GLU A 62 -2.70 0.82 6.29
N ASN A 63 -1.87 -0.02 6.93
CA ASN A 63 -1.22 0.34 8.19
C ASN A 63 -0.29 1.56 8.08
N ILE A 64 0.40 1.73 6.94
CA ILE A 64 1.24 2.93 6.70
C ILE A 64 0.37 4.18 6.66
N ILE A 65 -0.73 4.15 5.90
CA ILE A 65 -1.63 5.30 5.79
C ILE A 65 -2.28 5.61 7.13
N ASP A 66 -2.76 4.60 7.86
CA ASP A 66 -3.37 4.77 9.18
C ASP A 66 -2.37 5.40 10.16
N THR A 67 -1.13 4.88 10.20
CA THR A 67 -0.06 5.43 11.05
C THR A 67 0.27 6.88 10.69
N LEU A 68 0.44 7.18 9.41
CA LEU A 68 0.75 8.54 8.97
C LEU A 68 -0.42 9.50 9.20
N SER A 69 -1.65 9.06 9.02
CA SER A 69 -2.84 9.87 9.30
C SER A 69 -3.01 10.19 10.79
N GLU A 70 -2.61 9.26 11.67
CA GLU A 70 -2.66 9.46 13.12
C GLU A 70 -1.58 10.45 13.62
N TYR A 71 -0.34 10.33 13.10
CA TYR A 71 0.80 11.09 13.63
C TYR A 71 1.27 12.24 12.76
N CYS A 72 0.89 12.28 11.49
CA CYS A 72 1.34 13.26 10.49
C CYS A 72 0.21 13.55 9.49
N SER A 73 -0.98 13.96 9.97
CA SER A 73 -2.18 14.12 9.17
C SER A 73 -1.99 15.05 7.95
N ASN A 74 -1.15 16.09 8.07
CA ASN A 74 -0.83 16.98 6.95
C ASN A 74 -0.17 16.24 5.78
N LEU A 75 0.64 15.20 6.07
CA LEU A 75 1.31 14.42 5.02
C LEU A 75 0.34 13.60 4.16
N THR A 76 -0.81 13.22 4.73
CA THR A 76 -1.85 12.45 4.05
C THR A 76 -3.04 13.31 3.60
N SER A 77 -2.94 14.63 3.74
CA SER A 77 -4.03 15.56 3.40
C SER A 77 -4.21 15.71 1.89
N GLU A 78 -5.40 15.35 1.40
CA GLU A 78 -5.81 15.62 0.02
C GLU A 78 -5.92 17.15 -0.24
N GLU A 79 -6.35 17.89 0.76
CA GLU A 79 -6.52 19.34 0.66
C GLU A 79 -5.19 20.06 0.49
N LEU A 80 -4.17 19.66 1.26
CA LEU A 80 -2.83 20.21 1.12
C LEU A 80 -2.26 19.93 -0.27
N THR A 81 -2.41 18.70 -0.76
CA THR A 81 -1.95 18.33 -2.09
C THR A 81 -2.63 19.16 -3.17
N ARG A 82 -3.95 19.30 -3.11
CA ARG A 82 -4.74 20.09 -4.06
C ARG A 82 -4.36 21.57 -4.01
N ASP A 83 -4.16 22.12 -2.83
CA ASP A 83 -3.76 23.52 -2.66
C ASP A 83 -2.41 23.79 -3.32
N PHE A 84 -1.43 22.92 -3.16
CA PHE A 84 -0.14 23.05 -3.83
C PHE A 84 -0.22 22.86 -5.34
N GLU A 85 -1.01 21.91 -5.84
CA GLU A 85 -1.24 21.75 -7.29
C GLU A 85 -1.84 23.03 -7.89
N ASN A 86 -2.83 23.64 -7.23
CA ASN A 86 -3.44 24.90 -7.66
C ASN A 86 -2.46 26.07 -7.61
N LYS A 87 -1.58 26.14 -6.62
CA LYS A 87 -0.53 27.17 -6.53
C LYS A 87 0.52 27.00 -7.62
N LEU A 88 0.89 25.76 -7.95
CA LEU A 88 1.81 25.47 -9.06
C LEU A 88 1.20 25.90 -10.40
N GLU A 89 -0.07 25.59 -10.64
CA GLU A 89 -0.79 26.09 -11.82
C GLU A 89 -0.92 27.63 -11.83
N GLY A 90 -1.01 28.22 -10.63
CA GLY A 90 -1.03 29.67 -10.46
C GLY A 90 0.27 30.35 -10.91
N ILE A 91 1.42 29.68 -10.84
CA ILE A 91 2.69 30.20 -11.36
C ILE A 91 2.64 30.33 -12.89
N ASP A 92 2.12 29.31 -13.57
CA ASP A 92 2.01 29.28 -15.04
C ASP A 92 1.04 30.39 -15.57
N ASN A 93 0.11 30.80 -14.72
CA ASN A 93 -0.90 31.83 -15.03
C ASN A 93 -0.57 33.20 -14.42
N ASP A 94 0.65 33.47 -13.98
CA ASP A 94 1.12 34.73 -13.36
C ASP A 94 0.31 35.19 -12.14
N LYS A 95 -0.39 34.25 -11.46
CA LYS A 95 -1.17 34.49 -10.24
C LYS A 95 -0.39 34.31 -8.95
N ALA A 96 0.72 33.59 -9.02
CA ALA A 96 1.62 33.34 -7.89
C ALA A 96 3.08 33.42 -8.34
N THR A 97 3.99 33.79 -7.44
CA THR A 97 5.42 33.74 -7.72
C THR A 97 6.01 32.43 -7.25
N ARG A 98 7.00 31.91 -7.96
CA ARG A 98 7.71 30.69 -7.59
C ARG A 98 8.26 30.77 -6.16
N GLU A 99 8.84 31.94 -5.81
CA GLU A 99 9.46 32.18 -4.50
C GLU A 99 8.41 32.07 -3.38
N SER A 100 7.21 32.59 -3.58
CA SER A 100 6.14 32.51 -2.58
C SER A 100 5.65 31.08 -2.36
N VAL A 101 5.49 30.32 -3.44
CA VAL A 101 5.05 28.90 -3.36
C VAL A 101 6.12 28.03 -2.72
N VAL A 102 7.40 28.26 -3.05
CA VAL A 102 8.53 27.54 -2.42
C VAL A 102 8.62 27.85 -0.92
N ALA A 103 8.53 29.14 -0.53
CA ALA A 103 8.59 29.53 0.88
C ALA A 103 7.45 28.91 1.72
N GLU A 104 6.26 28.82 1.14
CA GLU A 104 5.12 28.16 1.78
C GLU A 104 5.34 26.64 1.88
N GLY A 105 5.82 26.00 0.81
CA GLY A 105 6.18 24.58 0.83
C GLY A 105 7.24 24.26 1.89
N GLU A 106 8.28 25.09 2.01
CA GLU A 106 9.28 24.92 3.07
C GLU A 106 8.68 25.01 4.48
N LYS A 107 7.71 25.89 4.69
CA LYS A 107 7.01 26.03 5.96
C LYS A 107 6.22 24.77 6.30
N GLU A 108 5.42 24.25 5.33
CA GLU A 108 4.65 23.04 5.52
C GLU A 108 5.54 21.81 5.75
N VAL A 109 6.63 21.67 5.00
CA VAL A 109 7.60 20.60 5.20
C VAL A 109 8.22 20.66 6.61
N LYS A 110 8.53 21.85 7.13
CA LYS A 110 9.04 22.00 8.50
C LYS A 110 8.02 21.55 9.55
N VAL A 111 6.74 21.83 9.35
CA VAL A 111 5.66 21.34 10.24
C VAL A 111 5.60 19.81 10.20
N ILE A 112 5.52 19.21 9.02
CA ILE A 112 5.48 17.75 8.84
C ILE A 112 6.69 17.07 9.46
N LEU A 113 7.91 17.59 9.23
CA LEU A 113 9.13 17.05 9.82
C LEU A 113 9.12 17.17 11.35
N GLY A 114 8.57 18.26 11.89
CA GLY A 114 8.39 18.43 13.33
C GLY A 114 7.46 17.37 13.95
N ASP A 115 6.37 17.03 13.27
CA ASP A 115 5.43 16.00 13.71
C ASP A 115 6.03 14.60 13.60
N ILE A 116 6.79 14.33 12.54
CA ILE A 116 7.55 13.09 12.40
C ILE A 116 8.57 12.96 13.52
N ASP A 117 9.35 13.99 13.81
CA ASP A 117 10.40 13.92 14.84
C ASP A 117 9.84 13.71 16.24
N LYS A 118 8.70 14.36 16.56
CA LYS A 118 7.99 14.15 17.84
C LYS A 118 7.48 12.71 17.99
N ASN A 119 7.04 12.10 16.91
CA ASN A 119 6.35 10.80 16.92
C ASN A 119 7.20 9.65 16.33
N LYS A 120 8.45 9.88 15.96
CA LYS A 120 9.32 8.93 15.23
C LYS A 120 9.39 7.53 15.82
N VAL A 121 9.37 7.40 17.15
CA VAL A 121 9.42 6.09 17.82
C VAL A 121 8.11 5.33 17.61
N LYS A 122 6.96 6.00 17.75
CA LYS A 122 5.65 5.40 17.56
C LYS A 122 5.42 5.02 16.11
N ILE A 123 5.70 5.96 15.18
CA ILE A 123 5.62 5.72 13.73
C ILE A 123 6.52 4.54 13.36
N GLY A 124 7.77 4.56 13.83
CA GLY A 124 8.73 3.50 13.53
C GLY A 124 8.29 2.13 14.05
N SER A 125 7.77 2.03 15.29
CA SER A 125 7.28 0.76 15.83
C SER A 125 6.05 0.24 15.08
N GLN A 126 5.06 1.07 14.81
CA GLN A 126 3.83 0.65 14.11
C GLN A 126 4.13 0.18 12.67
N ILE A 127 4.94 0.93 11.92
CA ILE A 127 5.36 0.52 10.56
C ILE A 127 6.20 -0.76 10.60
N TYR A 128 7.11 -0.89 11.58
CA TYR A 128 7.92 -2.08 11.74
C TYR A 128 7.06 -3.31 12.05
N ASP A 129 6.11 -3.21 12.97
CA ASP A 129 5.20 -4.29 13.33
C ASP A 129 4.33 -4.70 12.12
N ALA A 130 3.78 -3.73 11.40
CA ALA A 130 3.04 -3.97 10.16
C ALA A 130 3.90 -4.65 9.09
N TYR A 131 5.16 -4.24 8.95
CA TYR A 131 6.10 -4.88 8.04
C TYR A 131 6.40 -6.33 8.46
N GLN A 132 6.58 -6.60 9.74
CA GLN A 132 6.80 -7.96 10.25
C GLN A 132 5.58 -8.85 9.98
N GLU A 133 4.38 -8.33 10.23
CA GLU A 133 3.13 -9.04 9.94
C GLU A 133 2.95 -9.33 8.45
N SER A 134 3.26 -8.38 7.57
CA SER A 134 3.17 -8.55 6.12
C SER A 134 4.10 -9.63 5.57
N ASN A 135 5.17 -9.97 6.30
CA ASN A 135 6.10 -11.03 5.95
C ASN A 135 5.68 -12.41 6.47
N ILE A 136 4.61 -12.51 7.25
CA ILE A 136 4.08 -13.81 7.71
C ILE A 136 3.39 -14.48 6.52
N VAL A 137 3.87 -15.66 6.15
CA VAL A 137 3.36 -16.43 5.02
C VAL A 137 2.58 -17.67 5.43
N GLY A 138 2.58 -18.03 6.71
CA GLY A 138 1.84 -19.17 7.23
C GLY A 138 2.23 -19.55 8.66
N LYS A 139 1.76 -20.70 9.10
CA LYS A 139 2.08 -21.25 10.42
C LYS A 139 3.12 -22.37 10.33
N CYS A 140 4.02 -22.38 11.30
CA CYS A 140 5.00 -23.45 11.45
C CYS A 140 4.40 -24.62 12.27
N LYS A 141 4.89 -25.82 12.07
CA LYS A 141 4.48 -27.01 12.85
C LYS A 141 4.73 -26.86 14.36
N CYS A 142 5.65 -26.00 14.78
CA CYS A 142 5.90 -25.69 16.19
C CYS A 142 4.93 -24.69 16.82
N GLY A 143 3.92 -24.22 16.06
CA GLY A 143 2.96 -23.18 16.48
C GLY A 143 3.41 -21.76 16.19
N GLY A 144 4.68 -21.50 15.89
CA GLY A 144 5.20 -20.20 15.49
C GLY A 144 4.76 -19.79 14.08
N ASN A 145 5.16 -18.59 13.66
CA ASN A 145 4.88 -18.08 12.33
C ASN A 145 6.00 -18.46 11.35
N LEU A 146 5.64 -18.73 10.11
CA LEU A 146 6.58 -18.83 8.99
C LEU A 146 6.71 -17.43 8.38
N VAL A 147 7.93 -16.88 8.44
CA VAL A 147 8.22 -15.49 8.06
C VAL A 147 9.17 -15.47 6.88
N LYS A 148 8.83 -14.69 5.88
CA LYS A 148 9.69 -14.40 4.74
C LYS A 148 10.86 -13.51 5.18
N LYS A 149 12.10 -13.97 4.93
CA LYS A 149 13.33 -13.27 5.29
C LYS A 149 14.26 -13.18 4.08
N TYR A 150 15.07 -12.13 4.03
CA TYR A 150 16.10 -11.98 3.01
C TYR A 150 17.47 -12.27 3.59
N SER A 151 18.26 -13.09 2.89
CA SER A 151 19.65 -13.37 3.24
C SER A 151 20.58 -12.51 2.37
N PRO A 152 21.27 -11.51 2.92
CA PRO A 152 22.23 -10.71 2.16
C PRO A 152 23.39 -11.53 1.63
N LYS A 153 23.85 -12.53 2.40
CA LYS A 153 24.98 -13.41 2.03
C LYS A 153 24.66 -14.22 0.76
N ASN A 154 23.45 -14.75 0.66
CA ASN A 154 23.05 -15.60 -0.47
C ASN A 154 22.25 -14.83 -1.52
N LYS A 155 22.00 -13.52 -1.29
CA LYS A 155 21.16 -12.67 -2.14
C LYS A 155 19.82 -13.33 -2.51
N SER A 156 19.24 -14.07 -1.56
CA SER A 156 18.05 -14.88 -1.79
C SER A 156 17.03 -14.72 -0.65
N THR A 157 15.77 -14.90 -1.00
CA THR A 157 14.66 -14.94 -0.04
C THR A 157 14.49 -16.37 0.45
N PHE A 158 14.21 -16.55 1.74
CA PHE A 158 13.87 -17.81 2.36
C PHE A 158 12.73 -17.61 3.36
N VAL A 159 12.08 -18.68 3.78
CA VAL A 159 11.08 -18.66 4.85
C VAL A 159 11.69 -19.35 6.06
N GLY A 160 11.67 -18.67 7.20
CA GLY A 160 12.15 -19.20 8.47
C GLY A 160 11.07 -19.14 9.55
N CYS A 161 11.18 -19.97 10.58
CA CYS A 161 10.29 -19.91 11.73
C CYS A 161 10.57 -18.66 12.59
N SER A 162 9.51 -18.05 13.15
CA SER A 162 9.64 -16.95 14.10
C SER A 162 10.27 -17.37 15.42
N ASN A 163 10.13 -18.65 15.80
CA ASN A 163 10.66 -19.20 17.04
C ASN A 163 12.13 -19.68 16.92
N TYR A 164 12.87 -19.16 15.93
CA TYR A 164 14.31 -19.39 15.89
C TYR A 164 14.99 -18.69 17.10
N PRO A 165 15.94 -19.32 17.79
CA PRO A 165 16.69 -20.55 17.46
C PRO A 165 16.05 -21.87 17.93
N ASP A 166 14.97 -21.85 18.71
CA ASP A 166 14.35 -23.07 19.26
C ASP A 166 13.75 -23.95 18.15
N CYS A 167 13.15 -23.31 17.15
CA CYS A 167 12.69 -23.98 15.93
C CYS A 167 13.56 -23.58 14.73
N LYS A 168 14.28 -24.56 14.17
CA LYS A 168 15.18 -24.36 13.03
C LYS A 168 14.52 -24.61 11.66
N ALA A 169 13.17 -24.62 11.61
CA ALA A 169 12.46 -24.83 10.34
C ALA A 169 12.77 -23.70 9.35
N THR A 170 13.32 -24.06 8.21
CA THR A 170 13.73 -23.15 7.14
C THR A 170 13.39 -23.77 5.79
N TYR A 171 12.87 -22.95 4.87
CA TYR A 171 12.46 -23.37 3.54
C TYR A 171 13.03 -22.41 2.50
N SER A 172 13.63 -22.95 1.45
CA SER A 172 14.08 -22.19 0.30
C SER A 172 12.90 -21.69 -0.52
N VAL A 173 12.99 -20.48 -1.05
CA VAL A 173 11.97 -19.88 -1.91
C VAL A 173 12.58 -19.58 -3.26
N LEU A 174 11.91 -19.99 -4.33
CA LEU A 174 12.33 -19.70 -5.69
C LEU A 174 12.23 -18.19 -5.96
N LYS A 175 13.21 -17.65 -6.71
CA LYS A 175 13.20 -16.25 -7.12
C LYS A 175 11.94 -15.93 -7.93
N GLY A 176 11.21 -14.89 -7.52
CA GLY A 176 9.97 -14.51 -8.17
C GLY A 176 8.74 -15.33 -7.75
N ALA A 177 8.85 -16.17 -6.71
CA ALA A 177 7.70 -16.87 -6.16
C ALA A 177 6.76 -15.92 -5.41
N ASN A 178 5.45 -16.10 -5.64
CA ASN A 178 4.39 -15.41 -4.92
C ASN A 178 3.74 -16.38 -3.93
N PHE A 179 3.51 -15.92 -2.70
CA PHE A 179 2.79 -16.68 -1.69
C PHE A 179 1.29 -16.51 -1.89
N LEU A 180 0.58 -17.62 -2.01
CA LEU A 180 -0.88 -17.62 -2.13
C LEU A 180 -1.50 -17.60 -0.72
N LYS A 181 -2.68 -16.97 -0.59
CA LYS A 181 -3.48 -17.00 0.65
C LYS A 181 -4.11 -18.41 0.89
N LYS A 182 -3.39 -19.47 0.55
CA LYS A 182 -3.83 -20.87 0.66
C LYS A 182 -2.73 -21.72 1.25
N THR A 183 -3.12 -22.68 2.06
CA THR A 183 -2.22 -23.69 2.64
C THR A 183 -2.42 -25.04 2.00
N CYS A 184 -1.36 -25.84 1.96
CA CYS A 184 -1.42 -27.22 1.50
C CYS A 184 -2.26 -28.06 2.46
N LYS A 185 -3.26 -28.77 1.97
CA LYS A 185 -4.13 -29.62 2.79
C LYS A 185 -3.38 -30.79 3.46
N THR A 186 -2.27 -31.23 2.85
CA THR A 186 -1.49 -32.39 3.34
C THR A 186 -0.46 -32.01 4.40
N CYS A 187 0.28 -30.90 4.19
CA CYS A 187 1.40 -30.55 5.08
C CYS A 187 1.20 -29.24 5.86
N GLY A 188 0.12 -28.48 5.58
CA GLY A 188 -0.18 -27.20 6.24
C GLY A 188 0.73 -26.05 5.84
N LEU A 189 1.70 -26.24 4.94
CA LEU A 189 2.61 -25.18 4.50
C LEU A 189 1.94 -24.24 3.50
N PRO A 190 2.38 -22.97 3.42
CA PRO A 190 1.88 -22.04 2.43
C PRO A 190 2.19 -22.51 1.02
N ILE A 191 1.24 -22.31 0.12
CA ILE A 191 1.39 -22.62 -1.31
C ILE A 191 2.05 -21.43 -1.99
N ILE A 192 3.05 -21.70 -2.83
CA ILE A 192 3.71 -20.69 -3.66
C ILE A 192 3.35 -20.91 -5.14
N SER A 193 3.21 -19.83 -5.88
CA SER A 193 3.15 -19.83 -7.34
C SER A 193 4.40 -19.14 -7.89
N PHE A 194 4.88 -19.60 -9.04
CA PHE A 194 6.00 -19.01 -9.76
C PHE A 194 5.76 -19.09 -11.26
N GLY A 195 6.36 -18.18 -12.01
CA GLY A 195 6.15 -18.05 -13.45
C GLY A 195 5.05 -17.03 -13.79
N LYS A 196 4.98 -16.67 -15.07
CA LYS A 196 3.89 -15.82 -15.58
C LYS A 196 2.59 -16.61 -15.53
N PRO A 197 1.44 -16.00 -15.15
CA PRO A 197 0.15 -16.64 -15.35
C PRO A 197 0.03 -17.03 -16.82
N ARG A 198 -0.33 -18.27 -17.11
CA ARG A 198 -0.72 -18.66 -18.49
C ARG A 198 -1.96 -17.84 -18.83
N GLN A 199 -1.87 -17.08 -19.91
CA GLN A 199 -3.02 -16.40 -20.51
C GLN A 199 -4.02 -17.43 -21.01
#